data_72cd5e6779399c3f97d3f568c5d782e7
#
_entry.id   72cd5e6779399c3f97d3f568c5d782e7
#
_cell.length_a   1.000
_cell.length_b   1.000
_cell.length_c   1.000
_cell.angle_alpha   90.00
_cell.angle_beta   90.00
_cell.angle_gamma   90.00
#
_symmetry.space_group_name_H-M   'P 1'
#
loop_
_entity.id
_entity.type
_entity.pdbx_description
1 polymer ?
#
loop_
_entity_poly.entity_id
_entity_poly.type
_entity_poly.pdbx_seq_one_letter_code
_entity_poly.pdbx_strand_id
1 'polypeptide(L)'
;MKRFLTILILLAGTLLCPALLAQEYVPTPITVSKEKVKLGGKVYLSHVVLERQTIYGITKAYGVTEEELYEANPTLRETGLQKNAILLVPYREAPVQEVTSQNYTEHTVKWYEDIDDIARKYNISAKELMEYNGLKSRKLTSRQVLKIPVKHAVAFSSEEKPVEPAIQETEEKEEEPVVEVEKKEEVEVPVLSFTPKEDVEFSLVLPLKAAGKAGELNMDFYSGVLMAVKDMEAEGLKVKMNVFDLMAGMPSVETLVKGDFVLGPIASRDMEAVLQRVEGRVNVVSPLDQRTAALSQRYTGFVQAPTSVERQWEDLASWVGESLYEGSSKIILITEKGAANVSASVAIRSALARNETPYDILSYAIVEGTSIPATLERMLLRDGENRIVVASESEAFVGDVVRNIGIMMGKGFDVVMYAPSKVRTFETIEGSDYHAARLHISTSYFVDYSNPKVDAFVRAYRALFKTEPSQFAFQGYDTARYFMERATKGTGYARGLHTDFFLEPDEFGNGVNKAVRRIVYRKDFTTSLER
;
A
#
# COMPACT_ATOMS: atom_id res chain seq x y z
N MET A 1 72.07 2.54 32.88
CA MET A 1 71.28 1.85 31.86
C MET A 1 69.82 1.53 32.27
N LYS A 2 69.53 1.10 33.49
CA LYS A 2 68.11 0.75 33.87
C LYS A 2 67.14 1.94 33.94
N ARG A 3 67.58 3.18 34.20
CA ARG A 3 66.73 4.39 34.26
C ARG A 3 66.39 4.94 32.86
N PHE A 4 67.18 4.70 31.85
CA PHE A 4 66.93 5.09 30.46
C PHE A 4 65.90 4.14 29.79
N LEU A 5 65.89 2.87 30.18
CA LEU A 5 64.94 1.88 29.63
C LEU A 5 63.51 2.11 30.16
N THR A 6 63.37 2.60 31.40
CA THR A 6 62.06 2.91 32.00
C THR A 6 61.39 4.15 31.37
N ILE A 7 62.18 5.15 30.99
CA ILE A 7 61.70 6.35 30.31
C ILE A 7 61.30 6.02 28.85
N LEU A 8 62.00 5.13 28.17
CA LEU A 8 61.70 4.71 26.81
C LEU A 8 60.40 3.87 26.76
N ILE A 9 60.11 3.06 27.79
CA ILE A 9 58.86 2.28 27.89
C ILE A 9 57.68 3.19 28.23
N LEU A 10 57.86 4.25 29.02
CA LEU A 10 56.84 5.26 29.30
C LEU A 10 56.53 6.14 28.11
N LEU A 11 57.51 6.46 27.23
CA LEU A 11 57.28 7.22 26.00
C LEU A 11 56.63 6.35 24.88
N ALA A 12 56.89 5.04 24.86
CA ALA A 12 56.24 4.12 23.91
C ALA A 12 54.77 3.81 24.29
N GLY A 13 54.41 3.90 25.60
CA GLY A 13 53.04 3.70 26.08
C GLY A 13 52.07 4.83 25.77
N THR A 14 52.55 6.02 25.42
CA THR A 14 51.70 7.19 25.10
C THR A 14 51.40 7.31 23.61
N LEU A 15 52.01 6.48 22.75
CA LEU A 15 51.77 6.48 21.28
C LEU A 15 50.79 5.41 20.80
N LEU A 16 50.27 4.55 21.70
CA LEU A 16 49.14 3.66 21.41
C LEU A 16 47.85 4.19 22.09
N CYS A 17 47.45 5.41 21.76
CA CYS A 17 46.06 5.81 21.91
C CYS A 17 45.31 5.12 20.76
N PRO A 18 44.43 4.14 21.00
CA PRO A 18 43.53 3.70 19.93
C PRO A 18 42.77 4.95 19.52
N ALA A 19 42.93 5.36 18.25
CA ALA A 19 42.03 6.32 17.67
C ALA A 19 40.61 5.75 17.94
N LEU A 20 39.91 6.32 18.91
CA LEU A 20 38.47 6.18 19.01
C LEU A 20 37.99 6.64 17.66
N LEU A 21 37.61 5.68 16.78
CA LEU A 21 36.83 5.95 15.60
C LEU A 21 35.57 6.61 16.15
N ALA A 22 35.55 7.93 16.17
CA ALA A 22 34.34 8.70 16.35
C ALA A 22 33.44 8.21 15.21
N GLN A 23 32.49 7.35 15.56
CA GLN A 23 31.46 6.90 14.63
C GLN A 23 30.76 8.19 14.19
N GLU A 24 30.91 8.54 12.93
CA GLU A 24 30.34 9.75 12.36
C GLU A 24 28.83 9.70 12.64
N TYR A 25 28.35 10.57 13.52
CA TYR A 25 26.95 10.64 13.87
C TYR A 25 26.18 11.19 12.68
N VAL A 26 25.52 10.29 11.92
CA VAL A 26 24.61 10.67 10.83
C VAL A 26 23.21 10.75 11.42
N PRO A 27 22.65 11.96 11.61
CA PRO A 27 21.29 12.11 12.11
C PRO A 27 20.28 11.57 11.10
N THR A 28 19.25 10.91 11.59
CA THR A 28 18.13 10.45 10.75
C THR A 28 17.40 11.65 10.16
N PRO A 29 17.18 11.71 8.83
CA PRO A 29 16.46 12.80 8.19
C PRO A 29 15.05 12.95 8.78
N ILE A 30 14.63 14.21 9.00
CA ILE A 30 13.30 14.50 9.54
C ILE A 30 12.37 14.86 8.40
N THR A 31 11.35 14.03 8.20
CA THR A 31 10.25 14.31 7.27
C THR A 31 9.15 15.05 8.01
N VAL A 32 8.82 16.26 7.56
CA VAL A 32 7.75 17.06 8.16
C VAL A 32 6.41 16.37 7.90
N SER A 33 5.70 16.03 8.97
CA SER A 33 4.37 15.46 8.89
C SER A 33 3.37 16.46 8.30
N LYS A 34 2.42 15.96 7.52
CA LYS A 34 1.29 16.74 6.99
C LYS A 34 0.01 16.54 7.81
N GLU A 35 0.08 15.70 8.83
CA GLU A 35 -1.07 15.36 9.67
C GLU A 35 -1.35 16.50 10.66
N LYS A 36 -2.48 17.18 10.47
CA LYS A 36 -2.93 18.27 11.32
C LYS A 36 -3.84 17.76 12.42
N VAL A 37 -3.53 18.11 13.65
CA VAL A 37 -4.29 17.74 14.85
C VAL A 37 -4.79 19.02 15.51
N LYS A 38 -6.10 19.11 15.80
CA LYS A 38 -6.68 20.29 16.48
C LYS A 38 -6.92 19.98 17.96
N LEU A 39 -6.23 20.71 18.84
CA LEU A 39 -6.33 20.58 20.30
C LEU A 39 -6.54 21.96 20.95
N GLY A 40 -7.58 22.11 21.78
CA GLY A 40 -7.83 23.35 22.50
C GLY A 40 -7.97 24.58 21.60
N GLY A 41 -8.48 24.42 20.38
CA GLY A 41 -8.60 25.52 19.40
C GLY A 41 -7.33 25.82 18.61
N LYS A 42 -6.19 25.21 18.95
CA LYS A 42 -4.91 25.31 18.22
C LYS A 42 -4.71 24.12 17.31
N VAL A 43 -4.00 24.33 16.20
CA VAL A 43 -3.65 23.26 15.24
C VAL A 43 -2.18 22.87 15.45
N TYR A 44 -1.91 21.58 15.48
CA TYR A 44 -0.59 20.99 15.60
C TYR A 44 -0.34 20.03 14.44
N LEU A 45 0.93 19.75 14.16
CA LEU A 45 1.35 18.64 13.33
C LEU A 45 1.80 17.48 14.25
N SER A 46 1.47 16.27 13.89
CA SER A 46 1.89 15.06 14.61
C SER A 46 3.24 14.59 14.06
N HIS A 47 4.27 14.44 14.89
CA HIS A 47 5.59 13.92 14.51
C HIS A 47 5.96 12.70 15.34
N VAL A 48 6.26 11.58 14.67
CA VAL A 48 6.79 10.36 15.33
C VAL A 48 8.31 10.45 15.35
N VAL A 49 8.88 10.36 16.55
CA VAL A 49 10.32 10.47 16.78
C VAL A 49 11.02 9.19 16.35
N LEU A 50 11.89 9.28 15.35
CA LEU A 50 12.73 8.16 14.91
C LEU A 50 14.06 8.12 15.68
N GLU A 51 14.71 6.95 15.63
CA GLU A 51 16.02 6.79 16.24
C GLU A 51 17.02 7.77 15.66
N ARG A 52 17.89 8.35 16.52
CA ARG A 52 18.90 9.37 16.18
C ARG A 52 18.34 10.73 15.71
N GLN A 53 17.05 10.99 15.87
CA GLN A 53 16.52 12.34 15.74
C GLN A 53 16.80 13.15 17.01
N THR A 54 16.91 14.46 16.87
CA THR A 54 17.19 15.39 17.97
C THR A 54 16.12 16.48 18.04
N ILE A 55 15.90 17.05 19.23
CA ILE A 55 15.00 18.19 19.43
C ILE A 55 15.37 19.32 18.46
N TYR A 56 16.66 19.66 18.38
CA TYR A 56 17.17 20.66 17.44
C TYR A 56 16.82 20.34 15.97
N GLY A 57 16.98 19.09 15.55
CA GLY A 57 16.63 18.67 14.20
C GLY A 57 15.15 18.83 13.93
N ILE A 58 14.28 18.39 14.86
CA ILE A 58 12.83 18.47 14.77
C ILE A 58 12.38 19.94 14.71
N THR A 59 12.83 20.78 15.64
CA THR A 59 12.44 22.20 15.67
C THR A 59 12.86 22.93 14.41
N LYS A 60 14.07 22.65 13.91
CA LYS A 60 14.56 23.21 12.67
C LYS A 60 13.74 22.75 11.44
N ALA A 61 13.37 21.47 11.38
CA ALA A 61 12.59 20.93 10.27
C ALA A 61 11.17 21.50 10.21
N TYR A 62 10.56 21.74 11.36
CA TYR A 62 9.20 22.28 11.47
C TYR A 62 9.14 23.82 11.60
N GLY A 63 10.27 24.51 11.73
CA GLY A 63 10.32 25.96 11.86
C GLY A 63 9.71 26.47 13.16
N VAL A 64 9.80 25.70 14.25
CA VAL A 64 9.32 26.06 15.60
C VAL A 64 10.50 26.21 16.57
N THR A 65 10.29 26.91 17.68
CA THR A 65 11.31 27.02 18.74
C THR A 65 11.24 25.79 19.68
N GLU A 66 12.30 25.56 20.43
CA GLU A 66 12.30 24.49 21.45
C GLU A 66 11.26 24.76 22.55
N GLU A 67 11.08 26.02 22.94
CA GLU A 67 10.08 26.43 23.92
C GLU A 67 8.67 26.08 23.45
N GLU A 68 8.34 26.38 22.19
CA GLU A 68 7.04 26.04 21.60
C GLU A 68 6.81 24.54 21.54
N LEU A 69 7.86 23.76 21.24
CA LEU A 69 7.78 22.31 21.24
C LEU A 69 7.54 21.78 22.65
N TYR A 70 8.22 22.33 23.66
CA TYR A 70 8.02 21.95 25.05
C TYR A 70 6.65 22.38 25.60
N GLU A 71 6.12 23.54 25.21
CA GLU A 71 4.75 23.96 25.58
C GLU A 71 3.69 23.03 25.02
N ALA A 72 3.89 22.57 23.79
CA ALA A 72 2.99 21.61 23.16
C ALA A 72 3.12 20.19 23.74
N ASN A 73 4.27 19.87 24.35
CA ASN A 73 4.58 18.54 24.91
C ASN A 73 5.19 18.68 26.32
N PRO A 74 4.40 18.97 27.35
CA PRO A 74 4.94 19.28 28.69
C PRO A 74 5.83 18.18 29.28
N THR A 75 5.53 16.91 29.01
CA THR A 75 6.30 15.74 29.49
C THR A 75 7.68 15.63 28.85
N LEU A 76 7.91 16.25 27.68
CA LEU A 76 9.17 16.15 26.95
C LEU A 76 10.36 16.73 27.74
N ARG A 77 10.15 17.71 28.63
CA ARG A 77 11.19 18.25 29.50
C ARG A 77 11.66 17.26 30.55
N GLU A 78 10.77 16.40 31.02
CA GLU A 78 11.06 15.44 32.10
C GLU A 78 11.60 14.13 31.55
N THR A 79 11.02 13.63 30.45
CA THR A 79 11.34 12.33 29.86
C THR A 79 12.41 12.38 28.79
N GLY A 80 12.71 13.58 28.26
CA GLY A 80 13.55 13.74 27.07
C GLY A 80 12.89 13.16 25.80
N LEU A 81 13.62 13.24 24.69
CA LEU A 81 13.16 12.72 23.41
C LEU A 81 13.25 11.19 23.41
N GLN A 82 12.11 10.51 23.34
CA GLN A 82 12.03 9.05 23.32
C GLN A 82 11.75 8.57 21.89
N LYS A 83 12.45 7.51 21.45
CA LYS A 83 12.15 6.83 20.19
C LYS A 83 10.69 6.38 20.18
N ASN A 84 10.00 6.57 19.06
CA ASN A 84 8.58 6.28 18.85
C ASN A 84 7.60 7.15 19.65
N ALA A 85 8.09 8.18 20.36
CA ALA A 85 7.19 9.17 20.96
C ALA A 85 6.53 10.00 19.87
N ILE A 86 5.25 10.31 20.07
CA ILE A 86 4.51 11.22 19.19
C ILE A 86 4.59 12.61 19.79
N LEU A 87 5.17 13.56 19.04
CA LEU A 87 5.24 14.95 19.41
C LEU A 87 4.18 15.76 18.70
N LEU A 88 3.55 16.65 19.44
CA LEU A 88 2.71 17.71 18.90
C LEU A 88 3.59 18.90 18.56
N VAL A 89 3.70 19.21 17.28
CA VAL A 89 4.47 20.37 16.82
C VAL A 89 3.49 21.48 16.44
N PRO A 90 3.58 22.68 17.05
CA PRO A 90 2.67 23.78 16.75
C PRO A 90 2.62 24.07 15.26
N TYR A 91 1.41 24.01 14.68
CA TYR A 91 1.18 24.42 13.31
C TYR A 91 0.84 25.91 13.30
N ARG A 92 1.67 26.69 12.66
CA ARG A 92 1.35 28.08 12.34
C ARG A 92 0.83 28.09 10.90
N GLU A 93 -0.40 28.53 10.70
CA GLU A 93 -0.70 29.16 9.43
C GLU A 93 0.25 30.34 9.32
N ALA A 94 1.12 30.32 8.32
CA ALA A 94 2.02 31.43 8.09
C ALA A 94 1.18 32.71 8.13
N PRO A 95 1.59 33.74 8.89
CA PRO A 95 0.87 35.00 8.86
C PRO A 95 0.79 35.39 7.39
N VAL A 96 -0.40 35.81 6.95
CA VAL A 96 -0.59 36.41 5.63
C VAL A 96 0.27 37.68 5.64
N GLN A 97 1.56 37.52 5.39
CA GLN A 97 2.34 38.60 4.84
C GLN A 97 1.70 38.84 3.49
N GLU A 98 1.38 40.07 3.19
CA GLU A 98 1.10 40.53 1.83
C GLU A 98 2.32 40.12 0.98
N VAL A 99 2.31 38.87 0.55
CA VAL A 99 3.28 38.34 -0.37
C VAL A 99 2.82 38.83 -1.72
N THR A 100 3.59 39.69 -2.32
CA THR A 100 3.67 39.83 -3.76
C THR A 100 3.35 38.49 -4.38
N SER A 101 2.22 38.39 -5.05
CA SER A 101 1.58 37.21 -5.62
C SER A 101 2.59 36.23 -6.21
N GLN A 102 2.94 35.17 -5.49
CA GLN A 102 3.59 34.00 -6.11
C GLN A 102 2.49 33.24 -6.85
N ASN A 103 2.44 33.42 -8.15
CA ASN A 103 1.45 32.81 -9.05
C ASN A 103 1.71 31.32 -9.29
N TYR A 104 2.14 30.53 -8.28
CA TYR A 104 2.40 29.10 -8.43
C TYR A 104 2.14 28.30 -7.15
N THR A 105 1.83 27.01 -7.34
CA THR A 105 1.78 26.00 -6.28
C THR A 105 2.99 25.06 -6.46
N GLU A 106 3.60 24.58 -5.38
CA GLU A 106 4.72 23.63 -5.45
C GLU A 106 4.21 22.18 -5.52
N HIS A 107 4.83 21.40 -6.41
CA HIS A 107 4.62 19.97 -6.52
C HIS A 107 5.94 19.22 -6.35
N THR A 108 6.01 18.32 -5.38
CA THR A 108 7.16 17.43 -5.20
C THR A 108 6.98 16.18 -6.05
N VAL A 109 7.87 16.00 -7.03
CA VAL A 109 7.86 14.87 -7.96
C VAL A 109 8.03 13.57 -7.18
N LYS A 110 7.06 12.69 -7.32
CA LYS A 110 7.17 11.33 -6.79
C LYS A 110 7.96 10.45 -7.74
N TRP A 111 8.55 9.38 -7.24
CA TRP A 111 9.43 8.50 -8.00
C TRP A 111 8.79 7.84 -9.24
N TYR A 112 7.48 7.81 -9.30
CA TYR A 112 6.66 7.23 -10.38
C TYR A 112 5.97 8.27 -11.27
N GLU A 113 6.09 9.58 -10.97
CA GLU A 113 5.48 10.66 -11.74
C GLU A 113 6.45 11.12 -12.83
N ASP A 114 5.96 11.22 -14.06
CA ASP A 114 6.62 11.92 -15.14
C ASP A 114 6.06 13.33 -15.33
N ILE A 115 6.66 14.10 -16.22
CA ILE A 115 6.24 15.48 -16.44
C ILE A 115 4.84 15.58 -17.06
N ASP A 116 4.44 14.58 -17.86
CA ASP A 116 3.13 14.53 -18.47
C ASP A 116 2.04 14.17 -17.45
N ASP A 117 2.36 13.33 -16.47
CA ASP A 117 1.46 13.00 -15.35
C ASP A 117 1.20 14.22 -14.48
N ILE A 118 2.25 14.98 -14.17
CA ILE A 118 2.15 16.19 -13.36
C ILE A 118 1.40 17.28 -14.15
N ALA A 119 1.71 17.44 -15.44
CA ALA A 119 1.05 18.39 -16.31
C ALA A 119 -0.47 18.12 -16.40
N ARG A 120 -0.89 16.86 -16.58
CA ARG A 120 -2.31 16.46 -16.56
C ARG A 120 -2.99 16.71 -15.21
N LYS A 121 -2.31 16.38 -14.13
CA LYS A 121 -2.83 16.58 -12.77
C LYS A 121 -3.21 18.02 -12.48
N TYR A 122 -2.47 18.97 -13.04
CA TYR A 122 -2.68 20.41 -12.84
C TYR A 122 -3.31 21.12 -14.05
N ASN A 123 -3.78 20.36 -15.04
CA ASN A 123 -4.39 20.85 -16.28
C ASN A 123 -3.54 21.91 -17.01
N ILE A 124 -2.24 21.65 -17.11
CA ILE A 124 -1.24 22.47 -17.80
C ILE A 124 -0.53 21.61 -18.85
N SER A 125 -0.03 22.21 -19.93
CA SER A 125 0.76 21.46 -20.89
C SER A 125 2.15 21.13 -20.34
N ALA A 126 2.70 19.95 -20.69
CA ALA A 126 4.06 19.57 -20.27
C ALA A 126 5.11 20.59 -20.73
N LYS A 127 4.91 21.21 -21.90
CA LYS A 127 5.79 22.24 -22.44
C LYS A 127 5.77 23.50 -21.56
N GLU A 128 4.58 23.96 -21.17
CA GLU A 128 4.41 25.13 -20.30
C GLU A 128 4.99 24.88 -18.91
N LEU A 129 4.76 23.67 -18.36
CA LEU A 129 5.35 23.26 -17.08
C LEU A 129 6.88 23.25 -17.12
N MET A 130 7.47 22.77 -18.22
CA MET A 130 8.93 22.79 -18.44
C MET A 130 9.47 24.22 -18.54
N GLU A 131 8.85 25.06 -19.34
CA GLU A 131 9.24 26.46 -19.52
C GLU A 131 9.17 27.23 -18.18
N TYR A 132 8.09 27.03 -17.42
CA TYR A 132 7.90 27.68 -16.13
C TYR A 132 8.94 27.28 -15.08
N ASN A 133 9.43 26.04 -15.15
CA ASN A 133 10.45 25.51 -14.24
C ASN A 133 11.88 25.52 -14.83
N GLY A 134 12.09 26.10 -16.01
CA GLY A 134 13.41 26.16 -16.64
C GLY A 134 14.02 24.80 -16.97
N LEU A 135 13.20 23.77 -17.20
CA LEU A 135 13.64 22.40 -17.44
C LEU A 135 14.15 22.25 -18.89
N LYS A 136 15.38 21.77 -19.04
CA LYS A 136 15.99 21.52 -20.36
C LYS A 136 15.63 20.14 -20.94
N SER A 137 15.07 19.24 -20.13
CA SER A 137 14.64 17.91 -20.56
C SER A 137 13.37 17.49 -19.82
N ARG A 138 12.63 16.53 -20.39
CA ARG A 138 11.41 15.94 -19.76
C ARG A 138 11.72 15.02 -18.58
N LYS A 139 13.00 14.68 -18.36
CA LYS A 139 13.40 13.76 -17.30
C LYS A 139 13.40 14.49 -15.96
N LEU A 140 12.56 14.05 -15.05
CA LEU A 140 12.46 14.53 -13.68
C LEU A 140 13.26 13.64 -12.73
N THR A 141 13.70 14.22 -11.62
CA THR A 141 14.34 13.49 -10.53
C THR A 141 13.33 13.30 -9.40
N SER A 142 13.28 12.12 -8.81
CA SER A 142 12.43 11.89 -7.63
C SER A 142 12.76 12.91 -6.52
N ARG A 143 11.71 13.46 -5.90
CA ARG A 143 11.76 14.55 -4.91
C ARG A 143 12.14 15.93 -5.46
N GLN A 144 12.24 16.10 -6.77
CA GLN A 144 12.37 17.41 -7.39
C GLN A 144 11.12 18.24 -7.11
N VAL A 145 11.27 19.52 -6.75
CA VAL A 145 10.14 20.42 -6.55
C VAL A 145 9.90 21.21 -7.83
N LEU A 146 8.68 21.12 -8.35
CA LEU A 146 8.21 21.88 -9.50
C LEU A 146 7.23 22.96 -9.09
N LYS A 147 7.31 24.13 -9.72
CA LYS A 147 6.38 25.23 -9.56
C LYS A 147 5.27 25.14 -10.59
N ILE A 148 4.02 25.10 -10.15
CA ILE A 148 2.83 24.99 -11.00
C ILE A 148 2.12 26.33 -11.05
N PRO A 149 1.93 26.97 -12.21
CA PRO A 149 1.24 28.25 -12.32
C PRO A 149 -0.20 28.22 -11.81
N VAL A 150 -0.61 29.17 -10.98
CA VAL A 150 -1.94 29.20 -10.32
C VAL A 150 -3.11 29.28 -11.29
N LYS A 151 -2.91 29.76 -12.51
CA LYS A 151 -3.97 29.83 -13.54
C LYS A 151 -4.57 28.47 -13.91
N HIS A 152 -3.89 27.36 -13.58
CA HIS A 152 -4.30 25.99 -13.86
C HIS A 152 -4.54 25.15 -12.59
N ALA A 153 -4.45 25.77 -11.40
CA ALA A 153 -4.64 25.08 -10.11
C ALA A 153 -6.11 24.96 -9.68
N VAL A 154 -7.06 25.28 -10.56
CA VAL A 154 -8.49 25.22 -10.24
C VAL A 154 -9.06 23.86 -10.62
N ALA A 155 -8.94 22.89 -9.72
CA ALA A 155 -9.92 21.80 -9.60
C ALA A 155 -9.68 21.03 -8.31
N PHE A 156 -10.72 20.95 -7.55
CA PHE A 156 -11.02 20.22 -6.30
C PHE A 156 -10.97 21.07 -5.02
N SER A 157 -11.89 22.02 -4.98
CA SER A 157 -12.52 22.48 -3.76
C SER A 157 -14.02 22.20 -3.91
N SER A 158 -14.48 21.10 -3.36
CA SER A 158 -15.91 20.83 -3.21
C SER A 158 -16.37 21.45 -1.90
N GLU A 159 -16.93 22.63 -1.98
CA GLU A 159 -17.85 23.13 -0.96
C GLU A 159 -19.26 22.59 -1.29
N GLU A 160 -19.68 21.57 -0.60
CA GLU A 160 -21.10 21.23 -0.48
C GLU A 160 -21.65 21.94 0.75
N LYS A 161 -22.53 22.91 0.51
CA LYS A 161 -23.42 23.47 1.52
C LYS A 161 -24.57 22.49 1.77
N PRO A 162 -25.01 22.30 3.02
CA PRO A 162 -26.18 21.47 3.30
C PRO A 162 -27.45 22.18 2.82
N VAL A 163 -28.22 21.50 2.01
CA VAL A 163 -29.60 21.89 1.71
C VAL A 163 -30.51 21.01 2.54
N GLU A 164 -31.22 21.60 3.46
CA GLU A 164 -32.33 21.01 4.21
C GLU A 164 -33.49 20.70 3.25
N PRO A 165 -34.13 19.54 3.30
CA PRO A 165 -35.33 19.28 2.51
C PRO A 165 -36.57 19.76 3.25
N ALA A 166 -37.25 20.73 2.67
CA ALA A 166 -38.60 21.08 3.04
C ALA A 166 -39.58 20.02 2.51
N ILE A 167 -40.31 19.41 3.42
CA ILE A 167 -41.41 18.49 3.15
C ILE A 167 -42.61 19.31 2.67
N GLN A 168 -43.13 19.01 1.50
CA GLN A 168 -44.52 19.32 1.14
C GLN A 168 -45.18 18.07 0.65
N GLU A 169 -46.13 17.60 1.45
CA GLU A 169 -47.13 16.62 1.09
C GLU A 169 -48.04 17.18 -0.02
N THR A 170 -48.22 16.41 -1.07
CA THR A 170 -49.44 16.52 -1.89
C THR A 170 -49.79 15.11 -2.36
N GLU A 171 -50.92 14.62 -1.83
CA GLU A 171 -51.61 13.44 -2.33
C GLU A 171 -52.20 13.75 -3.71
N GLU A 172 -51.92 12.90 -4.69
CA GLU A 172 -52.82 12.68 -5.83
C GLU A 172 -52.70 11.26 -6.32
N LYS A 173 -53.87 10.60 -6.30
CA LYS A 173 -54.10 9.31 -6.95
C LYS A 173 -54.06 9.49 -8.45
N GLU A 174 -53.44 8.57 -9.19
CA GLU A 174 -54.02 8.06 -10.45
C GLU A 174 -53.21 6.89 -11.02
N GLU A 175 -53.95 5.82 -11.25
CA GLU A 175 -53.95 4.80 -12.31
C GLU A 175 -52.62 4.27 -12.89
N GLU A 176 -52.43 2.95 -12.68
CA GLU A 176 -51.44 2.12 -13.35
C GLU A 176 -51.70 2.06 -14.86
N PRO A 177 -50.70 2.25 -15.71
CA PRO A 177 -50.64 1.63 -17.02
C PRO A 177 -49.76 0.37 -16.92
N VAL A 178 -50.36 -0.73 -17.33
CA VAL A 178 -49.71 -1.99 -17.66
C VAL A 178 -48.63 -1.71 -18.72
N VAL A 179 -47.37 -1.69 -18.32
CA VAL A 179 -46.24 -1.68 -19.23
C VAL A 179 -45.83 -3.13 -19.50
N GLU A 180 -46.02 -3.54 -20.70
CA GLU A 180 -45.53 -4.74 -21.35
C GLU A 180 -44.02 -4.89 -21.03
N VAL A 181 -43.65 -5.97 -20.35
CA VAL A 181 -42.26 -6.30 -20.04
C VAL A 181 -41.60 -6.71 -21.36
N GLU A 182 -40.95 -5.76 -22.02
CA GLU A 182 -39.94 -6.11 -23.01
C GLU A 182 -38.89 -6.99 -22.33
N LYS A 183 -38.78 -8.24 -22.80
CA LYS A 183 -37.65 -9.11 -22.51
C LYS A 183 -36.37 -8.36 -22.86
N LYS A 184 -35.68 -7.83 -21.85
CA LYS A 184 -34.27 -7.47 -22.01
C LYS A 184 -33.57 -8.76 -22.43
N GLU A 185 -33.04 -8.78 -23.64
CA GLU A 185 -32.00 -9.73 -24.02
C GLU A 185 -30.95 -9.71 -22.92
N GLU A 186 -30.75 -10.85 -22.27
CA GLU A 186 -29.59 -11.07 -21.41
C GLU A 186 -28.38 -10.87 -22.33
N VAL A 187 -27.71 -9.72 -22.17
CA VAL A 187 -26.39 -9.51 -22.74
C VAL A 187 -25.51 -10.55 -22.06
N GLU A 188 -25.16 -11.61 -22.77
CA GLU A 188 -24.15 -12.57 -22.32
C GLU A 188 -22.88 -11.78 -22.03
N VAL A 189 -22.62 -11.57 -20.73
CA VAL A 189 -21.38 -10.96 -20.26
C VAL A 189 -20.26 -11.90 -20.70
N PRO A 190 -19.26 -11.45 -21.46
CA PRO A 190 -18.19 -12.32 -21.91
C PRO A 190 -17.44 -12.87 -20.71
N VAL A 191 -17.75 -14.11 -20.36
CA VAL A 191 -16.99 -14.87 -19.36
C VAL A 191 -15.59 -15.07 -19.93
N LEU A 192 -14.56 -14.86 -19.09
CA LEU A 192 -13.18 -15.23 -19.41
C LEU A 192 -13.11 -16.68 -19.87
N SER A 193 -13.27 -16.93 -21.17
CA SER A 193 -13.30 -18.27 -21.74
C SER A 193 -11.92 -18.64 -22.25
N PHE A 194 -11.26 -19.59 -21.55
CA PHE A 194 -10.10 -20.26 -22.07
C PHE A 194 -10.51 -21.65 -22.58
N THR A 195 -10.20 -21.93 -23.84
CA THR A 195 -10.44 -23.25 -24.41
C THR A 195 -9.27 -24.16 -24.01
N PRO A 196 -9.52 -25.36 -23.40
CA PRO A 196 -8.46 -26.30 -23.06
C PRO A 196 -7.59 -26.65 -24.26
N LYS A 197 -6.26 -26.60 -24.09
CA LYS A 197 -5.26 -26.85 -25.14
C LYS A 197 -4.06 -27.62 -24.59
N GLU A 198 -3.26 -28.21 -25.50
CA GLU A 198 -1.98 -28.84 -25.17
C GLU A 198 -0.79 -27.89 -25.35
N ASP A 199 -1.01 -26.75 -25.94
CA ASP A 199 -0.03 -25.69 -26.16
C ASP A 199 -0.58 -24.34 -25.75
N VAL A 200 0.31 -23.41 -25.45
CA VAL A 200 -0.04 -22.00 -25.12
C VAL A 200 0.92 -21.05 -25.82
N GLU A 201 0.35 -20.03 -26.46
CA GLU A 201 1.12 -18.90 -27.00
C GLU A 201 0.70 -17.63 -26.27
N PHE A 202 1.64 -16.85 -25.74
CA PHE A 202 1.33 -15.57 -25.10
C PHE A 202 2.36 -14.49 -25.40
N SER A 203 1.95 -13.23 -25.23
CA SER A 203 2.81 -12.07 -25.39
C SER A 203 3.18 -11.49 -24.02
N LEU A 204 4.47 -11.35 -23.75
CA LEU A 204 4.98 -10.62 -22.59
C LEU A 204 5.40 -9.21 -23.04
N VAL A 205 4.76 -8.19 -22.47
CA VAL A 205 4.96 -6.79 -22.87
C VAL A 205 5.48 -5.99 -21.67
N LEU A 206 6.76 -5.61 -21.71
CA LEU A 206 7.44 -4.93 -20.60
C LEU A 206 8.42 -3.87 -21.13
N PRO A 207 8.66 -2.77 -20.40
CA PRO A 207 9.74 -1.83 -20.69
C PRO A 207 11.08 -2.37 -20.17
N LEU A 208 11.63 -3.40 -20.82
CA LEU A 208 12.80 -4.16 -20.33
C LEU A 208 14.07 -3.32 -20.28
N LYS A 209 14.24 -2.38 -21.22
CA LYS A 209 15.38 -1.46 -21.27
C LYS A 209 15.15 -0.14 -20.54
N ALA A 210 14.14 -0.06 -19.67
CA ALA A 210 13.97 1.10 -18.82
C ALA A 210 15.19 1.30 -17.92
N ALA A 211 15.57 2.56 -17.68
CA ALA A 211 16.75 2.87 -16.89
C ALA A 211 16.48 2.75 -15.36
N GLY A 212 17.52 2.40 -14.61
CA GLY A 212 17.51 2.39 -13.15
C GLY A 212 16.57 1.35 -12.56
N LYS A 213 16.03 1.63 -11.37
CA LYS A 213 15.23 0.70 -10.58
C LYS A 213 14.01 0.13 -11.33
N ALA A 214 13.39 0.90 -12.22
CA ALA A 214 12.27 0.42 -13.03
C ALA A 214 12.69 -0.71 -13.97
N GLY A 215 13.86 -0.61 -14.60
CA GLY A 215 14.42 -1.68 -15.44
C GLY A 215 14.73 -2.94 -14.63
N GLU A 216 15.34 -2.79 -13.46
CA GLU A 216 15.63 -3.92 -12.55
C GLU A 216 14.35 -4.68 -12.17
N LEU A 217 13.26 -3.97 -11.80
CA LEU A 217 11.99 -4.58 -11.44
C LEU A 217 11.35 -5.35 -12.61
N ASN A 218 11.39 -4.77 -13.83
CA ASN A 218 10.87 -5.44 -15.02
C ASN A 218 11.71 -6.68 -15.38
N MET A 219 13.03 -6.62 -15.20
CA MET A 219 13.92 -7.77 -15.43
C MET A 219 13.70 -8.88 -14.41
N ASP A 220 13.47 -8.53 -13.14
CA ASP A 220 13.11 -9.51 -12.11
C ASP A 220 11.80 -10.21 -12.43
N PHE A 221 10.77 -9.43 -12.80
CA PHE A 221 9.49 -9.97 -13.23
C PHE A 221 9.66 -10.91 -14.43
N TYR A 222 10.40 -10.48 -15.46
CA TYR A 222 10.71 -11.29 -16.63
C TYR A 222 11.43 -12.59 -16.26
N SER A 223 12.40 -12.54 -15.34
CA SER A 223 13.12 -13.71 -14.87
C SER A 223 12.19 -14.72 -14.18
N GLY A 224 11.21 -14.22 -13.42
CA GLY A 224 10.15 -15.06 -12.84
C GLY A 224 9.28 -15.73 -13.90
N VAL A 225 8.88 -14.98 -14.96
CA VAL A 225 8.12 -15.54 -16.09
C VAL A 225 8.91 -16.64 -16.79
N LEU A 226 10.23 -16.43 -17.02
CA LEU A 226 11.09 -17.45 -17.61
C LEU A 226 11.15 -18.74 -16.77
N MET A 227 11.19 -18.61 -15.43
CA MET A 227 11.14 -19.76 -14.54
C MET A 227 9.81 -20.53 -14.67
N ALA A 228 8.69 -19.80 -14.76
CA ALA A 228 7.38 -20.43 -14.95
C ALA A 228 7.28 -21.17 -16.29
N VAL A 229 7.77 -20.57 -17.38
CA VAL A 229 7.82 -21.21 -18.70
C VAL A 229 8.63 -22.50 -18.64
N LYS A 230 9.84 -22.43 -18.06
CA LYS A 230 10.72 -23.59 -17.92
C LYS A 230 10.06 -24.74 -17.14
N ASP A 231 9.38 -24.42 -16.03
CA ASP A 231 8.73 -25.43 -15.21
C ASP A 231 7.51 -26.04 -15.93
N MET A 232 6.72 -25.24 -16.64
CA MET A 232 5.58 -25.72 -17.43
C MET A 232 6.02 -26.59 -18.61
N GLU A 233 7.13 -26.25 -19.28
CA GLU A 233 7.72 -27.10 -20.32
C GLU A 233 8.24 -28.42 -19.77
N ALA A 234 8.83 -28.42 -18.58
CA ALA A 234 9.26 -29.62 -17.88
C ALA A 234 8.07 -30.53 -17.47
N GLU A 235 6.89 -29.93 -17.26
CA GLU A 235 5.62 -30.62 -17.01
C GLU A 235 4.94 -31.12 -18.31
N GLY A 236 5.54 -30.84 -19.48
CA GLY A 236 5.08 -31.34 -20.79
C GLY A 236 4.23 -30.37 -21.60
N LEU A 237 4.00 -29.13 -21.13
CA LEU A 237 3.27 -28.11 -21.89
C LEU A 237 4.19 -27.52 -22.98
N LYS A 238 3.66 -27.32 -24.18
CA LYS A 238 4.36 -26.58 -25.23
C LYS A 238 4.09 -25.09 -25.07
N VAL A 239 5.13 -24.33 -24.71
CA VAL A 239 5.00 -22.89 -24.47
C VAL A 239 5.69 -22.09 -25.56
N LYS A 240 4.96 -21.10 -26.12
CA LYS A 240 5.53 -20.09 -27.00
C LYS A 240 5.32 -18.71 -26.39
N MET A 241 6.39 -18.12 -25.88
CA MET A 241 6.39 -16.78 -25.32
C MET A 241 6.98 -15.79 -26.32
N ASN A 242 6.21 -14.76 -26.70
CA ASN A 242 6.67 -13.65 -27.50
C ASN A 242 6.98 -12.46 -26.59
N VAL A 243 8.24 -11.99 -26.57
CA VAL A 243 8.70 -10.92 -25.66
C VAL A 243 8.82 -9.60 -26.42
N PHE A 244 8.16 -8.57 -25.92
CA PHE A 244 8.17 -7.22 -26.51
C PHE A 244 8.71 -6.20 -25.50
N ASP A 245 9.73 -5.47 -25.90
CA ASP A 245 10.28 -4.35 -25.14
C ASP A 245 9.60 -3.05 -25.57
N LEU A 246 8.78 -2.47 -24.69
CA LEU A 246 8.10 -1.20 -24.94
C LEU A 246 9.05 -0.03 -25.20
N MET A 247 10.30 -0.12 -24.76
CA MET A 247 11.31 0.90 -25.07
C MET A 247 11.72 0.87 -26.54
N ALA A 248 11.49 -0.25 -27.24
CA ALA A 248 11.68 -0.37 -28.69
C ALA A 248 10.45 0.02 -29.50
N GLY A 249 9.31 0.20 -28.83
CA GLY A 249 8.03 0.59 -29.44
C GLY A 249 6.90 -0.38 -29.11
N MET A 250 5.67 0.09 -29.30
CA MET A 250 4.46 -0.71 -29.06
C MET A 250 4.31 -1.77 -30.18
N PRO A 251 4.08 -3.06 -29.83
CA PRO A 251 3.84 -4.13 -30.81
C PRO A 251 2.61 -3.87 -31.68
N SER A 252 2.59 -4.47 -32.87
CA SER A 252 1.40 -4.40 -33.74
C SER A 252 0.21 -5.18 -33.14
N VAL A 253 -0.98 -4.77 -33.51
CA VAL A 253 -2.22 -5.41 -33.05
C VAL A 253 -2.24 -6.89 -33.43
N GLU A 254 -1.93 -7.20 -34.67
CA GLU A 254 -1.96 -8.56 -35.21
C GLU A 254 -1.02 -9.49 -34.41
N THR A 255 0.07 -8.92 -33.89
CA THR A 255 1.02 -9.66 -33.07
C THR A 255 0.48 -9.91 -31.65
N LEU A 256 -0.15 -8.88 -31.05
CA LEU A 256 -0.69 -8.99 -29.69
C LEU A 256 -1.89 -9.94 -29.61
N VAL A 257 -2.79 -9.91 -30.60
CA VAL A 257 -4.03 -10.72 -30.60
C VAL A 257 -3.83 -12.17 -31.06
N LYS A 258 -2.61 -12.53 -31.48
CA LYS A 258 -2.31 -13.89 -31.94
C LYS A 258 -2.26 -14.92 -30.81
N GLY A 259 -1.81 -14.50 -29.62
CA GLY A 259 -1.65 -15.36 -28.46
C GLY A 259 -2.95 -15.52 -27.65
N ASP A 260 -2.90 -16.38 -26.66
CA ASP A 260 -4.00 -16.68 -25.74
C ASP A 260 -4.26 -15.53 -24.76
N PHE A 261 -3.20 -14.83 -24.38
CA PHE A 261 -3.25 -13.65 -23.52
C PHE A 261 -2.01 -12.76 -23.71
N VAL A 262 -2.13 -11.53 -23.24
CA VAL A 262 -1.01 -10.59 -23.11
C VAL A 262 -0.71 -10.42 -21.62
N LEU A 263 0.52 -10.66 -21.19
CA LEU A 263 0.98 -10.45 -19.83
C LEU A 263 1.75 -9.12 -19.73
N GLY A 264 1.27 -8.22 -18.88
CA GLY A 264 1.79 -6.86 -18.81
C GLY A 264 1.13 -5.90 -19.83
N PRO A 265 1.57 -4.65 -19.84
CA PRO A 265 2.63 -4.01 -19.03
C PRO A 265 2.30 -3.92 -17.53
N ILE A 266 3.31 -3.50 -16.73
CA ILE A 266 3.13 -3.32 -15.28
C ILE A 266 2.49 -1.95 -14.98
N ALA A 267 2.94 -0.89 -15.65
CA ALA A 267 2.47 0.48 -15.38
C ALA A 267 1.08 0.74 -15.99
N SER A 268 0.19 1.40 -15.24
CA SER A 268 -1.20 1.71 -15.66
C SER A 268 -1.29 2.41 -17.01
N ARG A 269 -0.41 3.38 -17.27
CA ARG A 269 -0.39 4.13 -18.53
C ARG A 269 -0.10 3.25 -19.73
N ASP A 270 0.90 2.40 -19.62
CA ASP A 270 1.31 1.51 -20.71
C ASP A 270 0.26 0.40 -20.91
N MET A 271 -0.38 -0.04 -19.81
CA MET A 271 -1.51 -0.96 -19.82
C MET A 271 -2.68 -0.39 -20.61
N GLU A 272 -3.06 0.86 -20.36
CA GLU A 272 -4.13 1.53 -21.10
C GLU A 272 -3.85 1.58 -22.61
N ALA A 273 -2.60 1.88 -23.00
CA ALA A 273 -2.19 1.92 -24.40
C ALA A 273 -2.31 0.54 -25.09
N VAL A 274 -2.01 -0.55 -24.37
CA VAL A 274 -2.20 -1.92 -24.90
C VAL A 274 -3.67 -2.25 -25.02
N LEU A 275 -4.49 -1.96 -24.00
CA LEU A 275 -5.94 -2.22 -24.01
C LEU A 275 -6.65 -1.47 -25.15
N GLN A 276 -6.32 -0.20 -25.36
CA GLN A 276 -6.84 0.59 -26.49
C GLN A 276 -6.52 -0.07 -27.84
N ARG A 277 -5.33 -0.65 -27.96
CA ARG A 277 -4.85 -1.24 -29.19
C ARG A 277 -5.49 -2.59 -29.52
N VAL A 278 -5.70 -3.44 -28.51
CA VAL A 278 -6.27 -4.78 -28.72
C VAL A 278 -7.79 -4.79 -28.80
N GLU A 279 -8.47 -3.76 -28.28
CA GLU A 279 -9.95 -3.57 -28.37
C GLU A 279 -10.72 -4.81 -27.88
N GLY A 280 -10.29 -5.43 -26.80
CA GLY A 280 -10.93 -6.62 -26.22
C GLY A 280 -10.76 -7.93 -27.01
N ARG A 281 -9.98 -7.95 -28.10
CA ARG A 281 -9.76 -9.15 -28.92
C ARG A 281 -8.88 -10.22 -28.28
N VAL A 282 -8.16 -9.86 -27.21
CA VAL A 282 -7.34 -10.75 -26.39
C VAL A 282 -7.36 -10.25 -24.95
N ASN A 283 -7.26 -11.16 -23.99
CA ASN A 283 -7.15 -10.77 -22.59
C ASN A 283 -5.80 -10.15 -22.29
N VAL A 284 -5.80 -8.98 -21.63
CA VAL A 284 -4.61 -8.27 -21.19
C VAL A 284 -4.52 -8.30 -19.66
N VAL A 285 -3.48 -8.96 -19.14
CA VAL A 285 -3.27 -9.19 -17.73
C VAL A 285 -2.43 -8.09 -17.13
N SER A 286 -2.99 -7.31 -16.20
CA SER A 286 -2.26 -6.39 -15.34
C SER A 286 -1.66 -7.14 -14.15
N PRO A 287 -0.31 -7.31 -14.08
CA PRO A 287 0.27 -8.25 -13.12
C PRO A 287 0.52 -7.70 -11.73
N LEU A 288 0.62 -6.38 -11.54
CA LEU A 288 1.12 -5.78 -10.29
C LEU A 288 0.36 -4.55 -9.81
N ASP A 289 -0.06 -3.65 -10.70
CA ASP A 289 -0.59 -2.35 -10.31
C ASP A 289 -2.08 -2.42 -9.98
N GLN A 290 -2.42 -2.32 -8.69
CA GLN A 290 -3.82 -2.30 -8.22
C GLN A 290 -4.60 -1.06 -8.72
N ARG A 291 -3.91 0.03 -9.08
CA ARG A 291 -4.56 1.24 -9.62
C ARG A 291 -5.13 1.04 -11.01
N THR A 292 -4.76 -0.03 -11.70
CA THR A 292 -5.32 -0.40 -12.99
C THR A 292 -6.78 -0.84 -12.92
N ALA A 293 -7.32 -1.11 -11.74
CA ALA A 293 -8.72 -1.52 -11.56
C ALA A 293 -9.73 -0.58 -12.25
N ALA A 294 -9.47 0.73 -12.27
CA ALA A 294 -10.32 1.69 -12.97
C ALA A 294 -10.37 1.50 -14.50
N LEU A 295 -9.46 0.72 -15.09
CA LEU A 295 -9.45 0.42 -16.51
C LEU A 295 -10.56 -0.58 -16.90
N SER A 296 -11.03 -1.41 -15.97
CA SER A 296 -12.11 -2.37 -16.19
C SER A 296 -13.41 -1.68 -16.63
N GLN A 297 -13.68 -0.46 -16.15
CA GLN A 297 -14.86 0.33 -16.52
C GLN A 297 -14.84 0.85 -17.96
N ARG A 298 -13.67 0.87 -18.59
CA ARG A 298 -13.48 1.49 -19.92
C ARG A 298 -13.06 0.52 -21.01
N TYR A 299 -12.52 -0.63 -20.63
CA TYR A 299 -11.95 -1.59 -21.58
C TYR A 299 -12.42 -3.00 -21.27
N THR A 300 -12.81 -3.73 -22.30
CA THR A 300 -13.11 -5.17 -22.25
C THR A 300 -11.83 -5.99 -22.43
N GLY A 301 -11.81 -7.21 -21.90
CA GLY A 301 -10.65 -8.09 -21.96
C GLY A 301 -9.54 -7.71 -20.97
N PHE A 302 -9.80 -6.80 -20.04
CA PHE A 302 -8.88 -6.48 -18.95
C PHE A 302 -8.90 -7.57 -17.87
N VAL A 303 -7.73 -7.94 -17.36
CA VAL A 303 -7.62 -8.89 -16.25
C VAL A 303 -6.69 -8.32 -15.18
N GLN A 304 -7.21 -8.18 -13.96
CA GLN A 304 -6.42 -7.72 -12.81
C GLN A 304 -5.93 -8.92 -11.99
N ALA A 305 -4.62 -9.18 -12.03
CA ALA A 305 -4.00 -10.27 -11.29
C ALA A 305 -3.83 -10.00 -9.78
N PRO A 306 -3.43 -8.79 -9.31
CA PRO A 306 -3.40 -8.51 -7.89
C PRO A 306 -4.81 -8.27 -7.34
N THR A 307 -5.12 -8.85 -6.19
CA THR A 307 -6.38 -8.61 -5.47
C THR A 307 -6.46 -7.15 -5.00
N SER A 308 -7.60 -6.51 -5.20
CA SER A 308 -7.80 -5.11 -4.82
C SER A 308 -7.68 -4.90 -3.30
N VAL A 309 -7.37 -3.68 -2.89
CA VAL A 309 -7.26 -3.32 -1.47
C VAL A 309 -8.60 -3.43 -0.77
N GLU A 310 -9.68 -3.05 -1.45
CA GLU A 310 -11.05 -3.15 -0.95
C GLU A 310 -11.42 -4.61 -0.64
N ARG A 311 -11.06 -5.55 -1.53
CA ARG A 311 -11.30 -6.98 -1.30
C ARG A 311 -10.50 -7.51 -0.10
N GLN A 312 -9.29 -7.01 0.12
CA GLN A 312 -8.49 -7.36 1.30
C GLN A 312 -9.19 -6.88 2.60
N TRP A 313 -9.77 -5.67 2.60
CA TRP A 313 -10.51 -5.15 3.75
C TRP A 313 -11.83 -5.90 3.99
N GLU A 314 -12.52 -6.30 2.92
CA GLU A 314 -13.73 -7.13 3.03
C GLU A 314 -13.43 -8.50 3.63
N ASP A 315 -12.35 -9.15 3.18
CA ASP A 315 -11.92 -10.42 3.73
C ASP A 315 -11.49 -10.30 5.20
N LEU A 316 -10.75 -9.23 5.55
CA LEU A 316 -10.38 -8.95 6.93
C LEU A 316 -11.61 -8.82 7.84
N ALA A 317 -12.63 -8.10 7.38
CA ALA A 317 -13.89 -7.94 8.10
C ALA A 317 -14.68 -9.25 8.22
N SER A 318 -14.65 -10.10 7.19
CA SER A 318 -15.23 -11.44 7.25
C SER A 318 -14.48 -12.31 8.25
N TRP A 319 -13.14 -12.31 8.18
CA TRP A 319 -12.29 -13.12 9.03
C TRP A 319 -12.42 -12.80 10.52
N VAL A 320 -12.52 -11.51 10.87
CA VAL A 320 -12.71 -11.10 12.27
C VAL A 320 -14.00 -11.62 12.87
N GLY A 321 -15.03 -11.86 12.04
CA GLY A 321 -16.32 -12.43 12.45
C GLY A 321 -16.34 -13.96 12.53
N GLU A 322 -15.32 -14.64 12.00
CA GLU A 322 -15.27 -16.11 12.00
C GLU A 322 -15.10 -16.67 13.42
N SER A 323 -15.79 -17.75 13.73
CA SER A 323 -15.69 -18.45 15.03
C SER A 323 -15.87 -17.55 16.25
N LEU A 324 -16.81 -16.60 16.17
CA LEU A 324 -17.23 -15.83 17.33
C LEU A 324 -18.08 -16.70 18.25
N TYR A 325 -17.72 -16.73 19.53
CA TYR A 325 -18.50 -17.41 20.56
C TYR A 325 -19.18 -16.33 21.44
N GLU A 326 -20.48 -16.34 21.47
CA GLU A 326 -21.26 -15.39 22.26
C GLU A 326 -20.85 -15.45 23.75
N GLY A 327 -20.56 -14.27 24.32
CA GLY A 327 -20.11 -14.12 25.70
C GLY A 327 -18.62 -14.41 25.97
N SER A 328 -17.90 -15.04 25.01
CA SER A 328 -16.47 -15.34 25.16
C SER A 328 -15.56 -14.65 24.13
N SER A 329 -16.14 -13.97 23.13
CA SER A 329 -15.40 -13.18 22.14
C SER A 329 -16.06 -11.82 21.93
N LYS A 330 -15.26 -10.78 21.75
CA LYS A 330 -15.73 -9.41 21.50
C LYS A 330 -14.93 -8.73 20.42
N ILE A 331 -15.62 -8.02 19.53
CA ILE A 331 -14.99 -7.20 18.49
C ILE A 331 -15.06 -5.74 18.87
N ILE A 332 -13.92 -5.04 18.79
CA ILE A 332 -13.82 -3.60 18.96
C ILE A 332 -13.19 -3.02 17.71
N LEU A 333 -13.97 -2.22 16.99
CA LEU A 333 -13.49 -1.46 15.84
C LEU A 333 -12.91 -0.14 16.29
N ILE A 334 -11.62 0.06 16.05
CA ILE A 334 -10.93 1.32 16.35
C ILE A 334 -10.78 2.14 15.08
N THR A 335 -11.26 3.37 15.10
CA THR A 335 -11.20 4.31 13.96
C THR A 335 -10.57 5.62 14.36
N GLU A 336 -9.83 6.22 13.44
CA GLU A 336 -9.19 7.52 13.62
C GLU A 336 -10.17 8.66 13.37
N LYS A 337 -10.39 9.49 14.39
CA LYS A 337 -11.27 10.66 14.31
C LYS A 337 -10.57 11.79 13.57
N GLY A 338 -11.22 12.28 12.52
CA GLY A 338 -10.66 13.35 11.69
C GLY A 338 -9.58 12.89 10.70
N ALA A 339 -9.50 11.59 10.42
CA ALA A 339 -8.59 11.04 9.42
C ALA A 339 -8.81 11.65 8.04
N ALA A 340 -7.71 11.95 7.33
CA ALA A 340 -7.76 12.44 5.95
C ALA A 340 -8.19 11.34 4.95
N ASN A 341 -7.85 10.07 5.25
CA ASN A 341 -8.26 8.91 4.47
C ASN A 341 -9.12 7.98 5.32
N VAL A 342 -10.37 7.84 4.96
CA VAL A 342 -11.36 7.00 5.65
C VAL A 342 -11.74 5.73 4.88
N SER A 343 -11.13 5.48 3.72
CA SER A 343 -11.51 4.38 2.82
C SER A 343 -11.51 3.02 3.52
N ALA A 344 -10.44 2.69 4.26
CA ALA A 344 -10.36 1.44 5.02
C ALA A 344 -11.47 1.36 6.09
N SER A 345 -11.72 2.44 6.83
CA SER A 345 -12.76 2.49 7.86
C SER A 345 -14.16 2.29 7.27
N VAL A 346 -14.45 2.94 6.13
CA VAL A 346 -15.75 2.81 5.44
C VAL A 346 -15.92 1.38 4.91
N ALA A 347 -14.93 0.84 4.22
CA ALA A 347 -15.00 -0.50 3.63
C ALA A 347 -15.16 -1.60 4.70
N ILE A 348 -14.35 -1.56 5.76
CA ILE A 348 -14.42 -2.54 6.86
C ILE A 348 -15.77 -2.45 7.57
N ARG A 349 -16.27 -1.26 7.89
CA ARG A 349 -17.58 -1.09 8.52
C ARG A 349 -18.72 -1.60 7.65
N SER A 350 -18.68 -1.29 6.35
CA SER A 350 -19.68 -1.77 5.40
C SER A 350 -19.66 -3.31 5.28
N ALA A 351 -18.49 -3.93 5.31
CA ALA A 351 -18.35 -5.37 5.27
C ALA A 351 -18.82 -6.03 6.56
N LEU A 352 -18.48 -5.49 7.75
CA LEU A 352 -18.99 -5.97 9.03
C LEU A 352 -20.53 -5.89 9.10
N ALA A 353 -21.10 -4.79 8.59
CA ALA A 353 -22.56 -4.63 8.54
C ALA A 353 -23.22 -5.63 7.58
N ARG A 354 -22.65 -5.87 6.38
CA ARG A 354 -23.17 -6.89 5.45
C ARG A 354 -23.11 -8.30 6.01
N ASN A 355 -22.09 -8.59 6.82
CA ASN A 355 -21.91 -9.89 7.46
C ASN A 355 -22.68 -10.02 8.78
N GLU A 356 -23.48 -9.02 9.16
CA GLU A 356 -24.21 -8.96 10.44
C GLU A 356 -23.32 -9.22 11.66
N THR A 357 -22.03 -8.86 11.55
CA THR A 357 -21.02 -9.08 12.59
C THR A 357 -21.16 -8.00 13.68
N PRO A 358 -21.46 -8.36 14.94
CA PRO A 358 -21.61 -7.38 16.03
C PRO A 358 -20.24 -6.83 16.45
N TYR A 359 -20.15 -5.52 16.67
CA TYR A 359 -18.94 -4.87 17.17
C TYR A 359 -19.24 -3.61 17.95
N ASP A 360 -18.38 -3.29 18.92
CA ASP A 360 -18.33 -1.98 19.54
C ASP A 360 -17.37 -1.06 18.78
N ILE A 361 -17.59 0.25 18.84
CA ILE A 361 -16.72 1.22 18.16
C ILE A 361 -16.01 2.12 19.17
N LEU A 362 -14.69 2.29 18.98
CA LEU A 362 -13.87 3.28 19.65
C LEU A 362 -13.29 4.24 18.62
N SER A 363 -13.81 5.47 18.56
CA SER A 363 -13.32 6.50 17.65
C SER A 363 -12.62 7.59 18.44
N TYR A 364 -11.34 7.85 18.13
CA TYR A 364 -10.57 8.88 18.83
C TYR A 364 -9.50 9.52 17.93
N ALA A 365 -9.06 10.70 18.30
CA ALA A 365 -7.89 11.34 17.72
C ALA A 365 -6.64 11.05 18.57
N ILE A 366 -5.45 10.98 17.98
CA ILE A 366 -4.18 10.67 18.66
C ILE A 366 -3.97 11.55 19.91
N VAL A 367 -4.38 12.81 19.86
CA VAL A 367 -4.27 13.75 21.00
C VAL A 367 -5.12 13.38 22.22
N GLU A 368 -6.11 12.52 22.05
CA GLU A 368 -6.96 11.99 23.13
C GLU A 368 -6.30 10.75 23.80
N GLY A 369 -5.11 10.34 23.32
CA GLY A 369 -4.44 9.07 23.63
C GLY A 369 -4.23 8.79 25.11
N THR A 370 -4.05 9.82 25.97
CA THR A 370 -3.86 9.61 27.42
C THR A 370 -5.10 9.04 28.14
N SER A 371 -6.31 9.26 27.61
CA SER A 371 -7.56 8.75 28.16
C SER A 371 -7.99 7.39 27.57
N ILE A 372 -7.39 7.01 26.46
CA ILE A 372 -7.78 5.83 25.67
C ILE A 372 -7.56 4.51 26.44
N PRO A 373 -6.43 4.29 27.16
CA PRO A 373 -6.25 3.04 27.89
C PRO A 373 -7.39 2.74 28.88
N ALA A 374 -7.86 3.75 29.63
CA ALA A 374 -8.95 3.58 30.58
C ALA A 374 -10.32 3.32 29.89
N THR A 375 -10.52 3.90 28.70
CA THR A 375 -11.72 3.68 27.92
C THR A 375 -11.70 2.29 27.29
N LEU A 376 -10.58 1.89 26.68
CA LEU A 376 -10.40 0.59 26.08
C LEU A 376 -10.55 -0.52 27.12
N GLU A 377 -9.95 -0.37 28.30
CA GLU A 377 -10.07 -1.34 29.41
C GLU A 377 -11.52 -1.64 29.79
N ARG A 378 -12.39 -0.63 29.81
CA ARG A 378 -13.83 -0.81 30.11
C ARG A 378 -14.60 -1.50 28.98
N MET A 379 -14.08 -1.45 27.77
CA MET A 379 -14.71 -2.09 26.62
C MET A 379 -14.32 -3.55 26.45
N LEU A 380 -13.16 -3.96 26.96
CA LEU A 380 -12.63 -5.31 26.81
C LEU A 380 -13.31 -6.32 27.74
N LEU A 381 -13.46 -7.55 27.28
CA LEU A 381 -13.80 -8.71 28.10
C LEU A 381 -12.59 -9.14 28.93
N ARG A 382 -12.80 -9.33 30.24
CA ARG A 382 -11.73 -9.78 31.15
C ARG A 382 -11.35 -11.24 30.92
N ASP A 383 -12.35 -12.08 30.74
CA ASP A 383 -12.21 -13.53 30.60
C ASP A 383 -12.69 -13.97 29.20
N GLY A 384 -12.09 -13.42 28.16
CA GLY A 384 -12.46 -13.72 26.77
C GLY A 384 -11.52 -13.12 25.77
N GLU A 385 -11.62 -13.55 24.50
CA GLU A 385 -10.84 -13.05 23.40
C GLU A 385 -11.36 -11.69 22.89
N ASN A 386 -10.50 -10.70 22.86
CA ASN A 386 -10.82 -9.38 22.34
C ASN A 386 -10.18 -9.18 20.97
N ARG A 387 -10.99 -9.11 19.93
CA ARG A 387 -10.57 -8.85 18.56
C ARG A 387 -10.62 -7.36 18.29
N ILE A 388 -9.47 -6.74 18.18
CA ILE A 388 -9.33 -5.30 17.88
C ILE A 388 -9.08 -5.10 16.41
N VAL A 389 -10.05 -4.51 15.71
CA VAL A 389 -9.94 -4.15 14.30
C VAL A 389 -9.50 -2.71 14.18
N VAL A 390 -8.30 -2.47 13.68
CA VAL A 390 -7.74 -1.13 13.47
C VAL A 390 -8.04 -0.68 12.05
N ALA A 391 -9.07 0.14 11.87
CA ALA A 391 -9.52 0.59 10.56
C ALA A 391 -8.86 1.92 10.15
N SER A 392 -7.53 1.97 10.15
CA SER A 392 -6.73 3.10 9.72
C SER A 392 -5.46 2.64 9.00
N GLU A 393 -5.00 3.45 8.06
CA GLU A 393 -3.73 3.31 7.35
C GLU A 393 -2.73 4.42 7.72
N SER A 394 -2.99 5.16 8.79
CA SER A 394 -2.10 6.17 9.38
C SER A 394 -1.11 5.47 10.30
N GLU A 395 0.19 5.57 9.98
CA GLU A 395 1.25 4.92 10.77
C GLU A 395 1.26 5.43 12.22
N ALA A 396 1.11 6.75 12.41
CA ALA A 396 1.09 7.36 13.73
C ALA A 396 -0.10 6.86 14.57
N PHE A 397 -1.29 6.78 13.97
CA PHE A 397 -2.48 6.30 14.66
C PHE A 397 -2.38 4.81 15.02
N VAL A 398 -1.97 3.98 14.06
CA VAL A 398 -1.79 2.55 14.30
C VAL A 398 -0.73 2.30 15.39
N GLY A 399 0.36 3.08 15.41
CA GLY A 399 1.38 3.02 16.47
C GLY A 399 0.81 3.34 17.86
N ASP A 400 -0.07 4.35 17.95
CA ASP A 400 -0.77 4.66 19.21
C ASP A 400 -1.71 3.51 19.63
N VAL A 401 -2.46 2.93 18.70
CA VAL A 401 -3.32 1.77 18.97
C VAL A 401 -2.50 0.57 19.46
N VAL A 402 -1.39 0.24 18.78
CA VAL A 402 -0.50 -0.87 19.16
C VAL A 402 0.05 -0.67 20.57
N ARG A 403 0.46 0.54 20.92
CA ARG A 403 0.88 0.88 22.28
C ARG A 403 -0.25 0.66 23.30
N ASN A 404 -1.47 1.08 23.00
CA ASN A 404 -2.62 0.89 23.87
C ASN A 404 -2.97 -0.61 24.04
N ILE A 405 -2.88 -1.40 22.96
CA ILE A 405 -3.00 -2.86 23.00
C ILE A 405 -1.95 -3.45 23.95
N GLY A 406 -0.68 -3.03 23.83
CA GLY A 406 0.40 -3.47 24.70
C GLY A 406 0.12 -3.22 26.19
N ILE A 407 -0.45 -2.05 26.53
CA ILE A 407 -0.90 -1.74 27.91
C ILE A 407 -1.99 -2.72 28.37
N MET A 408 -2.98 -3.03 27.52
CA MET A 408 -4.06 -3.96 27.87
C MET A 408 -3.53 -5.38 28.07
N MET A 409 -2.63 -5.83 27.22
CA MET A 409 -1.97 -7.13 27.35
C MET A 409 -1.15 -7.22 28.65
N GLY A 410 -0.44 -6.13 29.00
CA GLY A 410 0.27 -6.01 30.29
C GLY A 410 -0.64 -6.11 31.51
N LYS A 411 -1.93 -5.75 31.37
CA LYS A 411 -2.98 -5.93 32.38
C LYS A 411 -3.65 -7.31 32.37
N GLY A 412 -3.21 -8.21 31.46
CA GLY A 412 -3.69 -9.59 31.36
C GLY A 412 -4.92 -9.79 30.49
N PHE A 413 -5.28 -8.83 29.63
CA PHE A 413 -6.34 -9.03 28.65
C PHE A 413 -5.83 -9.88 27.46
N ASP A 414 -6.66 -10.78 26.96
CA ASP A 414 -6.39 -11.54 25.76
C ASP A 414 -6.83 -10.73 24.53
N VAL A 415 -5.86 -10.30 23.73
CA VAL A 415 -6.09 -9.40 22.57
C VAL A 415 -5.52 -10.01 21.30
N VAL A 416 -6.30 -9.92 20.21
CA VAL A 416 -5.92 -10.22 18.83
C VAL A 416 -6.15 -8.97 17.98
N MET A 417 -5.13 -8.53 17.28
CA MET A 417 -5.20 -7.36 16.42
C MET A 417 -5.50 -7.75 14.97
N TYR A 418 -6.42 -7.05 14.33
CA TYR A 418 -6.71 -7.12 12.90
C TYR A 418 -6.47 -5.75 12.29
N ALA A 419 -5.73 -5.68 11.17
CA ALA A 419 -5.43 -4.40 10.53
C ALA A 419 -5.25 -4.54 9.01
N PRO A 420 -5.37 -3.44 8.23
CA PRO A 420 -5.05 -3.39 6.82
C PRO A 420 -3.61 -3.85 6.52
N SER A 421 -3.39 -4.51 5.39
CA SER A 421 -2.07 -5.05 4.99
C SER A 421 -0.97 -3.99 4.92
N LYS A 422 -1.31 -2.73 4.74
CA LYS A 422 -0.40 -1.59 4.70
C LYS A 422 0.42 -1.42 5.98
N VAL A 423 -0.08 -1.88 7.15
CA VAL A 423 0.65 -1.78 8.43
C VAL A 423 2.01 -2.49 8.39
N ARG A 424 2.20 -3.46 7.49
CA ARG A 424 3.48 -4.14 7.28
C ARG A 424 4.58 -3.24 6.71
N THR A 425 4.23 -2.11 6.14
CA THR A 425 5.16 -1.15 5.53
C THR A 425 5.54 -0.02 6.48
N PHE A 426 5.02 -0.02 7.70
CA PHE A 426 5.31 0.99 8.69
C PHE A 426 6.69 0.77 9.30
N GLU A 427 7.45 1.84 9.39
CA GLU A 427 8.84 1.78 9.84
C GLU A 427 9.00 2.08 11.35
N THR A 428 8.00 2.72 11.96
CA THR A 428 8.04 3.16 13.35
C THR A 428 7.48 2.13 14.35
N ILE A 429 6.83 1.08 13.84
CA ILE A 429 6.25 0.00 14.66
C ILE A 429 7.15 -1.23 14.54
N GLU A 430 7.62 -1.74 15.68
CA GLU A 430 8.50 -2.90 15.67
C GLU A 430 7.74 -4.19 15.36
N GLY A 431 8.39 -5.11 14.62
CA GLY A 431 7.79 -6.42 14.31
C GLY A 431 7.42 -7.21 15.56
N SER A 432 8.17 -7.06 16.65
CA SER A 432 7.87 -7.64 17.96
C SER A 432 6.50 -7.24 18.51
N ASP A 433 6.07 -6.00 18.26
CA ASP A 433 4.77 -5.50 18.73
C ASP A 433 3.63 -6.17 17.95
N TYR A 434 3.81 -6.39 16.64
CA TYR A 434 2.84 -7.14 15.83
C TYR A 434 2.72 -8.60 16.28
N HIS A 435 3.83 -9.24 16.62
CA HIS A 435 3.84 -10.60 17.16
C HIS A 435 3.16 -10.68 18.53
N ALA A 436 3.45 -9.73 19.42
CA ALA A 436 2.81 -9.63 20.73
C ALA A 436 1.29 -9.46 20.60
N ALA A 437 0.83 -8.54 19.74
CA ALA A 437 -0.58 -8.27 19.47
C ALA A 437 -1.27 -9.37 18.63
N ARG A 438 -0.56 -10.42 18.22
CA ARG A 438 -1.08 -11.46 17.31
C ARG A 438 -1.74 -10.85 16.08
N LEU A 439 -1.02 -10.00 15.35
CA LEU A 439 -1.55 -9.30 14.19
C LEU A 439 -2.06 -10.26 13.11
N HIS A 440 -3.30 -10.05 12.68
CA HIS A 440 -3.97 -10.71 11.57
C HIS A 440 -4.16 -9.72 10.42
N ILE A 441 -3.75 -10.08 9.23
CA ILE A 441 -3.91 -9.26 8.02
C ILE A 441 -4.35 -10.09 6.82
N SER A 442 -5.26 -9.53 6.01
CA SER A 442 -5.57 -10.04 4.69
C SER A 442 -4.79 -9.24 3.64
N THR A 443 -4.08 -9.94 2.75
CA THR A 443 -3.19 -9.32 1.77
C THR A 443 -3.27 -10.01 0.42
N SER A 444 -2.92 -9.29 -0.65
CA SER A 444 -2.85 -9.87 -2.00
C SER A 444 -1.63 -10.74 -2.22
N TYR A 445 -0.58 -10.59 -1.39
CA TYR A 445 0.66 -11.34 -1.57
C TYR A 445 1.43 -11.55 -0.27
N PHE A 446 2.10 -12.69 -0.19
CA PHE A 446 3.04 -13.05 0.89
C PHE A 446 3.89 -14.24 0.47
N VAL A 447 5.20 -14.19 0.72
CA VAL A 447 6.09 -15.32 0.51
C VAL A 447 6.28 -16.07 1.83
N ASP A 448 5.86 -17.30 1.87
CA ASP A 448 6.12 -18.19 3.00
C ASP A 448 7.43 -18.95 2.78
N TYR A 449 8.53 -18.43 3.32
CA TYR A 449 9.85 -19.03 3.18
C TYR A 449 10.00 -20.38 3.93
N SER A 450 9.02 -20.79 4.74
CA SER A 450 8.97 -22.14 5.32
C SER A 450 8.44 -23.19 4.34
N ASN A 451 7.82 -22.75 3.23
CA ASN A 451 7.26 -23.63 2.22
C ASN A 451 8.38 -24.24 1.36
N PRO A 452 8.49 -25.60 1.29
CA PRO A 452 9.51 -26.25 0.45
C PRO A 452 9.49 -25.88 -1.02
N LYS A 453 8.32 -25.52 -1.58
CA LYS A 453 8.21 -25.04 -2.97
C LYS A 453 8.87 -23.67 -3.17
N VAL A 454 8.75 -22.78 -2.19
CA VAL A 454 9.42 -21.48 -2.19
C VAL A 454 10.94 -21.67 -2.11
N ASP A 455 11.41 -22.53 -1.22
CA ASP A 455 12.84 -22.86 -1.10
C ASP A 455 13.41 -23.45 -2.41
N ALA A 456 12.69 -24.36 -3.05
CA ALA A 456 13.08 -24.93 -4.34
C ALA A 456 13.16 -23.85 -5.43
N PHE A 457 12.18 -22.95 -5.51
CA PHE A 457 12.18 -21.82 -6.44
C PHE A 457 13.37 -20.90 -6.21
N VAL A 458 13.63 -20.49 -4.96
CA VAL A 458 14.76 -19.62 -4.61
C VAL A 458 16.09 -20.23 -5.01
N ARG A 459 16.30 -21.54 -4.73
CA ARG A 459 17.53 -22.24 -5.13
C ARG A 459 17.69 -22.29 -6.65
N ALA A 460 16.63 -22.61 -7.38
CA ALA A 460 16.65 -22.67 -8.84
C ALA A 460 16.90 -21.27 -9.45
N TYR A 461 16.28 -20.23 -8.90
CA TYR A 461 16.48 -18.86 -9.31
C TYR A 461 17.94 -18.41 -9.11
N ARG A 462 18.51 -18.65 -7.92
CA ARG A 462 19.94 -18.37 -7.62
C ARG A 462 20.88 -19.10 -8.56
N ALA A 463 20.57 -20.36 -8.89
CA ALA A 463 21.40 -21.15 -9.80
C ALA A 463 21.44 -20.57 -11.21
N LEU A 464 20.32 -20.02 -11.71
CA LEU A 464 20.20 -19.46 -13.07
C LEU A 464 20.69 -18.02 -13.14
N PHE A 465 20.21 -17.14 -12.25
CA PHE A 465 20.38 -15.69 -12.37
C PHE A 465 21.48 -15.13 -11.46
N LYS A 466 22.06 -15.95 -10.55
CA LYS A 466 23.16 -15.56 -9.64
C LYS A 466 22.80 -14.38 -8.71
N THR A 467 21.51 -14.20 -8.43
CA THR A 467 20.95 -13.17 -7.53
C THR A 467 19.76 -13.73 -6.76
N GLU A 468 19.27 -12.99 -5.77
CA GLU A 468 18.07 -13.32 -5.02
C GLU A 468 16.80 -12.94 -5.81
N PRO A 469 15.74 -13.78 -5.81
CA PRO A 469 14.47 -13.40 -6.38
C PRO A 469 13.82 -12.30 -5.53
N SER A 470 13.45 -11.18 -6.16
CA SER A 470 12.62 -10.17 -5.53
C SER A 470 11.15 -10.59 -5.54
N GLN A 471 10.29 -9.84 -4.84
CA GLN A 471 8.84 -10.02 -4.92
C GLN A 471 8.30 -10.00 -6.36
N PHE A 472 8.95 -9.26 -7.26
CA PHE A 472 8.56 -9.18 -8.68
C PHE A 472 8.89 -10.47 -9.44
N ALA A 473 9.98 -11.14 -9.10
CA ALA A 473 10.29 -12.46 -9.65
C ALA A 473 9.24 -13.50 -9.26
N PHE A 474 8.83 -13.52 -8.00
CA PHE A 474 7.73 -14.38 -7.55
C PHE A 474 6.41 -14.06 -8.25
N GLN A 475 6.09 -12.78 -8.39
CA GLN A 475 4.84 -12.36 -9.07
C GLN A 475 4.85 -12.73 -10.55
N GLY A 476 5.99 -12.56 -11.24
CA GLY A 476 6.16 -12.98 -12.62
C GLY A 476 5.95 -14.48 -12.79
N TYR A 477 6.54 -15.28 -11.90
CA TYR A 477 6.38 -16.73 -11.88
C TYR A 477 4.93 -17.15 -11.66
N ASP A 478 4.30 -16.66 -10.58
CA ASP A 478 2.94 -17.06 -10.21
C ASP A 478 1.93 -16.65 -11.27
N THR A 479 2.04 -15.40 -11.77
CA THR A 479 1.10 -14.89 -12.77
C THR A 479 1.23 -15.65 -14.09
N ALA A 480 2.45 -15.81 -14.60
CA ALA A 480 2.65 -16.54 -15.86
C ALA A 480 2.19 -17.99 -15.75
N ARG A 481 2.56 -18.69 -14.68
CA ARG A 481 2.15 -20.07 -14.43
C ARG A 481 0.63 -20.21 -14.38
N TYR A 482 -0.04 -19.35 -13.61
CA TYR A 482 -1.49 -19.38 -13.49
C TYR A 482 -2.20 -19.18 -14.82
N PHE A 483 -1.79 -18.20 -15.62
CA PHE A 483 -2.45 -17.92 -16.90
C PHE A 483 -2.14 -18.99 -17.96
N MET A 484 -0.96 -19.60 -17.95
CA MET A 484 -0.66 -20.77 -18.79
C MET A 484 -1.53 -21.98 -18.41
N GLU A 485 -1.65 -22.29 -17.11
CA GLU A 485 -2.51 -23.37 -16.62
C GLU A 485 -3.99 -23.11 -16.94
N ARG A 486 -4.45 -21.87 -16.77
CA ARG A 486 -5.82 -21.47 -17.08
C ARG A 486 -6.12 -21.61 -18.58
N ALA A 487 -5.22 -21.19 -19.45
CA ALA A 487 -5.36 -21.31 -20.91
C ALA A 487 -5.43 -22.76 -21.38
N THR A 488 -4.83 -23.69 -20.64
CA THR A 488 -4.78 -25.11 -21.00
C THR A 488 -5.80 -25.97 -20.27
N LYS A 489 -6.10 -25.69 -19.02
CA LYS A 489 -6.93 -26.53 -18.13
C LYS A 489 -8.20 -25.84 -17.64
N GLY A 490 -8.35 -24.52 -17.85
CA GLY A 490 -9.50 -23.76 -17.34
C GLY A 490 -9.60 -23.76 -15.82
N THR A 491 -8.47 -23.60 -15.11
CA THR A 491 -8.41 -23.72 -13.63
C THR A 491 -9.19 -22.61 -12.92
N GLY A 492 -9.80 -22.96 -11.77
CA GLY A 492 -10.42 -22.04 -10.83
C GLY A 492 -9.41 -21.44 -9.85
N TYR A 493 -9.52 -21.82 -8.56
CA TYR A 493 -8.56 -21.39 -7.53
C TYR A 493 -7.20 -22.06 -7.69
N ALA A 494 -6.12 -21.26 -7.61
CA ALA A 494 -4.75 -21.75 -7.63
C ALA A 494 -3.89 -21.06 -6.57
N ARG A 495 -3.05 -21.85 -5.88
CA ARG A 495 -2.06 -21.35 -4.92
C ARG A 495 -0.72 -21.12 -5.61
N GLY A 496 -0.25 -19.88 -5.57
CA GLY A 496 1.10 -19.53 -5.99
C GLY A 496 2.13 -19.61 -4.86
N LEU A 497 3.36 -19.24 -5.16
CA LEU A 497 4.44 -19.09 -4.18
C LEU A 497 4.26 -17.80 -3.35
N HIS A 498 3.75 -16.76 -3.98
CA HIS A 498 3.63 -15.40 -3.49
C HIS A 498 2.19 -14.88 -3.54
N THR A 499 1.45 -15.21 -4.61
CA THR A 499 0.08 -14.73 -4.87
C THR A 499 -0.83 -15.90 -5.18
N ASP A 500 -2.00 -15.94 -4.56
CA ASP A 500 -3.07 -16.88 -4.90
C ASP A 500 -4.01 -16.27 -5.93
N PHE A 501 -4.66 -17.10 -6.73
CA PHE A 501 -5.56 -16.67 -7.80
C PHE A 501 -6.91 -17.34 -7.70
N PHE A 502 -7.95 -16.52 -7.82
CA PHE A 502 -9.33 -16.92 -8.02
C PHE A 502 -10.00 -15.80 -8.84
N LEU A 503 -10.02 -15.96 -10.16
CA LEU A 503 -10.58 -14.97 -11.05
C LEU A 503 -12.08 -15.12 -11.17
N GLU A 504 -12.78 -14.02 -10.90
CA GLU A 504 -14.20 -13.85 -11.14
C GLU A 504 -14.43 -12.67 -12.09
N PRO A 505 -15.52 -12.67 -12.88
CA PRO A 505 -15.90 -11.49 -13.65
C PRO A 505 -16.35 -10.36 -12.72
N ASP A 506 -15.97 -9.13 -13.05
CA ASP A 506 -16.57 -7.94 -12.48
C ASP A 506 -17.90 -7.58 -13.17
N GLU A 507 -18.51 -6.47 -12.79
CA GLU A 507 -19.77 -5.98 -13.40
C GLU A 507 -19.66 -5.63 -14.88
N PHE A 508 -18.44 -5.51 -15.41
CA PHE A 508 -18.13 -5.25 -16.83
C PHE A 508 -17.68 -6.51 -17.59
N GLY A 509 -17.67 -7.67 -16.93
CA GLY A 509 -17.23 -8.95 -17.50
C GLY A 509 -15.72 -9.12 -17.55
N ASN A 510 -14.94 -8.23 -16.93
CA ASN A 510 -13.49 -8.32 -16.86
C ASN A 510 -13.05 -9.21 -15.70
N GLY A 511 -11.90 -9.88 -15.85
CA GLY A 511 -11.39 -10.78 -14.82
C GLY A 511 -10.75 -10.03 -13.65
N VAL A 512 -11.22 -10.26 -12.42
CA VAL A 512 -10.61 -9.73 -11.21
C VAL A 512 -10.25 -10.84 -10.24
N ASN A 513 -9.05 -10.78 -9.69
CA ASN A 513 -8.63 -11.73 -8.67
C ASN A 513 -9.31 -11.42 -7.33
N LYS A 514 -9.98 -12.43 -6.76
CA LYS A 514 -10.66 -12.35 -5.46
C LYS A 514 -9.90 -13.10 -4.36
N ALA A 515 -8.84 -13.83 -4.71
CA ALA A 515 -8.06 -14.58 -3.72
C ALA A 515 -7.26 -13.63 -2.82
N VAL A 516 -7.24 -13.94 -1.53
CA VAL A 516 -6.43 -13.24 -0.52
C VAL A 516 -5.61 -14.25 0.27
N ARG A 517 -4.51 -13.79 0.83
CA ARG A 517 -3.70 -14.52 1.80
C ARG A 517 -3.92 -13.94 3.18
N ARG A 518 -4.29 -14.79 4.11
CA ARG A 518 -4.45 -14.45 5.52
C ARG A 518 -3.17 -14.76 6.26
N ILE A 519 -2.58 -13.76 6.90
CA ILE A 519 -1.31 -13.86 7.59
C ILE A 519 -1.54 -13.63 9.07
N VAL A 520 -0.94 -14.50 9.89
CA VAL A 520 -0.95 -14.42 11.34
C VAL A 520 0.47 -14.24 11.87
N TYR A 521 0.68 -13.22 12.67
CA TYR A 521 1.89 -13.03 13.48
C TYR A 521 1.70 -13.74 14.81
N ARG A 522 2.53 -14.74 15.10
CA ARG A 522 2.41 -15.57 16.30
C ARG A 522 3.33 -15.08 17.42
N LYS A 523 2.96 -15.35 18.68
CA LYS A 523 3.75 -14.98 19.87
C LYS A 523 5.15 -15.60 19.91
N ASP A 524 5.39 -16.67 19.20
CA ASP A 524 6.70 -17.33 19.04
C ASP A 524 7.60 -16.68 17.97
N PHE A 525 7.22 -15.47 17.51
CA PHE A 525 7.89 -14.72 16.44
C PHE A 525 7.86 -15.38 15.06
N THR A 526 7.00 -16.36 14.85
CA THR A 526 6.74 -16.91 13.52
C THR A 526 5.60 -16.17 12.84
N THR A 527 5.67 -16.10 11.51
CA THR A 527 4.57 -15.59 10.67
C THR A 527 4.09 -16.76 9.81
N SER A 528 2.81 -17.01 9.78
CA SER A 528 2.23 -18.13 9.03
C SER A 528 1.03 -17.70 8.20
N LEU A 529 0.79 -18.47 7.11
CA LEU A 529 -0.44 -18.39 6.36
C LEU A 529 -1.54 -19.16 7.09
N GLU A 530 -2.67 -18.51 7.34
CA GLU A 530 -3.90 -19.17 7.79
C GLU A 530 -4.57 -19.81 6.56
N ARG A 531 -5.19 -20.99 6.77
CA ARG A 531 -5.83 -21.76 5.68
C ARG A 531 -7.33 -21.57 5.67
#